data_350714ce0ef8f3ac57c6e06c585f3402
#
_entry.id   350714ce0ef8f3ac57c6e06c585f3402
#
_cell.length_a   1.000
_cell.length_b   1.000
_cell.length_c   1.000
_cell.angle_alpha   90.00
_cell.angle_beta   90.00
_cell.angle_gamma   90.00
#
_symmetry.space_group_name_H-M   'P 1'
#
loop_
_entity.id
_entity.type
_entity.pdbx_description
1 polymer ?
#
loop_
_entity_poly.entity_id
_entity_poly.type
_entity_poly.pdbx_seq_one_letter_code
_entity_poly.pdbx_strand_id
1 'polypeptide(L)'
;MLSIENFVKARNTQYQDAWSKTGLMAKPVVQELMCLLLEFPEAWYPWVIILNKLARILGDPKHLDSWRDIAGYATLVVNYLEKKEAHK
;
A
#
# COMPACT_ATOMS: atom_id res chain seq x y z
N MET A 1 -15.90 -22.37 -17.69
CA MET A 1 -15.47 -21.98 -16.34
C MET A 1 -13.95 -21.87 -16.29
N LEU A 2 -13.44 -20.75 -15.81
CA LEU A 2 -11.98 -20.55 -15.70
C LEU A 2 -11.41 -21.46 -14.62
N SER A 3 -10.28 -22.09 -14.89
CA SER A 3 -9.54 -22.84 -13.88
C SER A 3 -8.98 -21.86 -12.83
N ILE A 4 -8.61 -22.38 -11.67
CA ILE A 4 -7.98 -21.56 -10.60
C ILE A 4 -6.72 -20.91 -11.14
N GLU A 5 -5.91 -21.65 -11.91
CA GLU A 5 -4.69 -21.12 -12.51
C GLU A 5 -4.98 -19.94 -13.44
N ASN A 6 -5.99 -20.07 -14.29
CA ASN A 6 -6.37 -18.98 -15.20
C ASN A 6 -6.92 -17.78 -14.45
N PHE A 7 -7.68 -18.02 -13.38
CA PHE A 7 -8.20 -16.95 -12.53
C PHE A 7 -7.06 -16.16 -11.88
N VAL A 8 -6.09 -16.84 -11.27
CA VAL A 8 -4.93 -16.20 -10.66
C VAL A 8 -4.12 -15.44 -11.70
N LYS A 9 -3.90 -16.03 -12.87
CA LYS A 9 -3.16 -15.39 -13.96
C LYS A 9 -3.86 -14.13 -14.44
N ALA A 10 -5.19 -14.16 -14.57
CA ALA A 10 -5.97 -12.98 -14.97
C ALA A 10 -5.88 -11.88 -13.92
N ARG A 11 -5.94 -12.23 -12.63
CA ARG A 11 -5.79 -11.27 -11.53
C ARG A 11 -4.41 -10.63 -11.55
N ASN A 12 -3.36 -11.44 -11.71
CA ASN A 12 -2.00 -10.93 -11.77
C ASN A 12 -1.81 -9.99 -12.95
N THR A 13 -2.40 -10.31 -14.11
CA THR A 13 -2.37 -9.43 -15.27
C THR A 13 -3.09 -8.11 -14.98
N GLN A 14 -4.26 -8.19 -14.34
CA GLN A 14 -5.07 -7.02 -14.02
C GLN A 14 -4.35 -6.09 -13.03
N TYR A 15 -3.70 -6.64 -12.02
CA TYR A 15 -3.01 -5.88 -10.98
C TYR A 15 -1.51 -5.81 -11.19
N GLN A 16 -1.01 -6.39 -12.30
CA GLN A 16 0.40 -6.34 -12.71
C GLN A 16 1.35 -6.82 -11.62
N ASP A 17 0.96 -7.93 -10.96
CA ASP A 17 1.74 -8.53 -9.86
C ASP A 17 2.02 -7.55 -8.73
N ALA A 18 1.10 -6.61 -8.49
CA ALA A 18 1.30 -5.59 -7.45
C ALA A 18 1.58 -6.20 -6.08
N TRP A 19 0.96 -7.34 -5.75
CA TRP A 19 1.17 -8.01 -4.46
C TRP A 19 2.63 -8.43 -4.28
N SER A 20 3.22 -8.97 -5.33
CA SER A 20 4.60 -9.43 -5.30
C SER A 20 5.58 -8.26 -5.36
N LYS A 21 5.30 -7.26 -6.19
CA LYS A 21 6.10 -6.04 -6.28
C LYS A 21 6.10 -5.26 -4.96
N THR A 22 4.97 -5.25 -4.26
CA THR A 22 4.86 -4.59 -2.95
C THR A 22 5.89 -5.18 -1.98
N GLY A 23 5.97 -6.52 -1.91
CA GLY A 23 6.95 -7.19 -1.05
C GLY A 23 8.39 -6.87 -1.44
N LEU A 24 8.68 -6.89 -2.74
CA LEU A 24 10.01 -6.57 -3.25
C LEU A 24 10.40 -5.11 -2.97
N MET A 25 9.45 -4.19 -3.08
CA MET A 25 9.69 -2.78 -2.78
C MET A 25 9.91 -2.54 -1.29
N ALA A 26 9.28 -3.31 -0.42
CA ALA A 26 9.45 -3.19 1.02
C ALA A 26 10.77 -3.80 1.52
N LYS A 27 11.32 -4.77 0.79
CA LYS A 27 12.51 -5.51 1.22
C LYS A 27 13.69 -4.63 1.61
N PRO A 28 14.08 -3.62 0.81
CA PRO A 28 15.24 -2.78 1.18
C PRO A 28 15.03 -1.91 2.41
N VAL A 29 13.81 -1.74 2.88
CA VAL A 29 13.48 -0.90 4.05
C VAL A 29 12.88 -1.70 5.20
N VAL A 30 13.10 -3.02 5.22
CA VAL A 30 12.46 -3.90 6.21
C VAL A 30 12.83 -3.52 7.65
N GLN A 31 14.07 -3.11 7.90
CA GLN A 31 14.49 -2.71 9.25
C GLN A 31 13.78 -1.45 9.71
N GLU A 32 13.72 -0.44 8.83
CA GLU A 32 13.01 0.81 9.11
C GLU A 32 11.52 0.54 9.29
N LEU A 33 10.97 -0.40 8.52
CA LEU A 33 9.58 -0.79 8.64
C LEU A 33 9.28 -1.44 9.98
N MET A 34 10.20 -2.24 10.50
CA MET A 34 10.08 -2.81 11.85
C MET A 34 10.13 -1.72 12.91
N CYS A 35 11.00 -0.72 12.75
CA CYS A 35 11.03 0.44 13.64
C CYS A 35 9.71 1.21 13.60
N LEU A 36 9.15 1.41 12.41
CA LEU A 36 7.84 2.05 12.26
C LEU A 36 6.77 1.29 13.03
N LEU A 37 6.76 -0.03 12.90
CA LEU A 37 5.77 -0.87 13.58
C LEU A 37 5.87 -0.74 15.10
N LEU A 38 7.08 -0.58 15.63
CA LEU A 38 7.30 -0.43 17.07
C LEU A 38 6.96 0.98 17.57
N GLU A 39 7.31 2.01 16.83
CA GLU A 39 7.13 3.40 17.25
C GLU A 39 5.77 3.98 16.92
N PHE A 40 5.21 3.59 15.75
CA PHE A 40 3.94 4.12 15.28
C PHE A 40 3.16 2.99 14.57
N PRO A 41 2.67 1.99 15.35
CA PRO A 41 2.01 0.82 14.74
C PRO A 41 0.76 1.18 13.95
N GLU A 42 0.08 2.28 14.28
CA GLU A 42 -1.13 2.71 13.60
C GLU A 42 -0.86 3.07 12.12
N ALA A 43 0.38 3.44 11.79
CA ALA A 43 0.76 3.78 10.42
C ALA A 43 1.10 2.55 9.56
N TRP A 44 1.21 1.36 10.18
CA TRP A 44 1.58 0.14 9.46
C TRP A 44 0.67 -0.15 8.28
N TYR A 45 -0.65 -0.19 8.54
CA TYR A 45 -1.60 -0.53 7.49
C TYR A 45 -1.64 0.52 6.36
N PRO A 46 -1.77 1.83 6.66
CA PRO A 46 -1.68 2.84 5.60
C PRO A 46 -0.38 2.75 4.80
N TRP A 47 0.75 2.53 5.47
CA TRP A 47 2.05 2.45 4.79
C TRP A 47 2.07 1.32 3.77
N VAL A 48 1.64 0.13 4.17
CA VAL A 48 1.63 -1.06 3.29
C VAL A 48 0.65 -0.87 2.14
N ILE A 49 -0.53 -0.33 2.41
CA ILE A 49 -1.54 -0.12 1.36
C ILE A 49 -1.07 0.93 0.35
N ILE A 50 -0.47 2.02 0.82
CA ILE A 50 0.08 3.05 -0.08
C ILE A 50 1.16 2.42 -0.96
N LEU A 51 2.05 1.62 -0.39
CA LEU A 51 3.09 0.93 -1.16
C LEU A 51 2.47 -0.01 -2.21
N ASN A 52 1.41 -0.73 -1.86
CA ASN A 52 0.70 -1.59 -2.80
C ASN A 52 0.12 -0.77 -3.97
N LYS A 53 -0.46 0.39 -3.68
CA LYS A 53 -1.00 1.28 -4.72
C LYS A 53 0.11 1.84 -5.60
N LEU A 54 1.26 2.16 -5.02
CA LEU A 54 2.43 2.60 -5.79
C LEU A 54 2.89 1.48 -6.74
N ALA A 55 2.89 0.23 -6.28
CA ALA A 55 3.24 -0.91 -7.12
C ALA A 55 2.28 -1.06 -8.31
N ARG A 56 0.98 -0.82 -8.10
CA ARG A 56 -0.01 -0.83 -9.18
C ARG A 56 0.25 0.27 -10.20
N ILE A 57 0.63 1.45 -9.73
CA ILE A 57 0.91 2.60 -10.57
C ILE A 57 2.12 2.34 -11.48
N LEU A 58 3.08 1.55 -11.05
CA LEU A 58 4.21 1.18 -11.91
C LEU A 58 3.75 0.48 -13.18
N GLY A 59 2.67 -0.31 -13.10
CA GLY A 59 2.11 -0.98 -14.26
C GLY A 59 1.07 -0.15 -15.01
N ASP A 60 0.40 0.76 -14.33
CA ASP A 60 -0.62 1.63 -14.91
C ASP A 60 -0.56 3.01 -14.25
N PRO A 61 0.34 3.89 -14.73
CA PRO A 61 0.57 5.19 -14.08
C PRO A 61 -0.64 6.12 -14.06
N LYS A 62 -1.63 5.86 -14.90
CA LYS A 62 -2.83 6.70 -14.99
C LYS A 62 -4.03 6.10 -14.25
N HIS A 63 -3.82 5.07 -13.42
CA HIS A 63 -4.90 4.42 -12.68
C HIS A 63 -5.38 5.34 -11.57
N LEU A 64 -6.43 6.08 -11.85
CA LEU A 64 -6.95 7.15 -10.98
C LEU A 64 -7.30 6.65 -9.58
N ASP A 65 -7.95 5.48 -9.48
CA ASP A 65 -8.37 4.94 -8.19
C ASP A 65 -7.19 4.65 -7.27
N SER A 66 -6.05 4.21 -7.82
CA SER A 66 -4.84 4.00 -7.01
C SER A 66 -4.32 5.32 -6.44
N TRP A 67 -4.30 6.38 -7.24
CA TRP A 67 -3.91 7.70 -6.75
C TRP A 67 -4.86 8.24 -5.69
N ARG A 68 -6.17 8.05 -5.89
CA ARG A 68 -7.19 8.44 -4.90
C ARG A 68 -7.03 7.69 -3.59
N ASP A 69 -6.74 6.38 -3.66
CA ASP A 69 -6.54 5.56 -2.47
C ASP A 69 -5.30 6.01 -1.69
N ILE A 70 -4.22 6.35 -2.38
CA ILE A 70 -3.01 6.90 -1.74
C ILE A 70 -3.37 8.18 -0.98
N ALA A 71 -4.07 9.11 -1.64
CA ALA A 71 -4.48 10.36 -1.01
C ALA A 71 -5.38 10.13 0.20
N GLY A 72 -6.31 9.17 0.09
CA GLY A 72 -7.22 8.83 1.19
C GLY A 72 -6.49 8.29 2.41
N TYR A 73 -5.61 7.34 2.22
CA TYR A 73 -4.85 6.76 3.34
C TYR A 73 -3.89 7.77 3.95
N ALA A 74 -3.27 8.62 3.13
CA ALA A 74 -2.41 9.70 3.64
C ALA A 74 -3.22 10.68 4.49
N THR A 75 -4.43 11.02 4.05
CA THR A 75 -5.33 11.91 4.78
C THR A 75 -5.72 11.33 6.13
N LEU A 76 -5.99 10.02 6.19
CA LEU A 76 -6.29 9.35 7.46
C LEU A 76 -5.15 9.49 8.45
N VAL A 77 -3.92 9.34 8.01
CA VAL A 77 -2.74 9.50 8.86
C VAL A 77 -2.60 10.95 9.33
N VAL A 78 -2.77 11.91 8.43
CA VAL A 78 -2.71 13.34 8.77
C VAL A 78 -3.74 13.67 9.85
N ASN A 79 -4.98 13.24 9.66
CA ASN A 79 -6.05 13.51 10.62
C ASN A 79 -5.77 12.88 11.98
N TYR A 80 -5.23 11.67 12.00
CA TYR A 80 -4.87 10.99 13.24
C TYR A 80 -3.78 11.74 13.99
N LEU A 81 -2.75 12.18 13.29
CA LEU A 81 -1.64 12.92 13.89
C LEU A 81 -2.08 14.30 14.43
N GLU A 82 -2.94 14.99 13.68
CA GLU A 82 -3.49 16.26 14.12
C GLU A 82 -4.31 16.12 15.41
N LYS A 83 -5.14 15.09 15.49
CA LYS A 83 -5.92 14.81 16.70
C LYS A 83 -5.00 14.52 17.89
N LYS A 84 -3.93 13.77 17.66
CA LYS A 84 -2.99 13.41 18.71
C LYS A 84 -2.27 14.66 19.23
N GLU A 85 -1.92 15.60 18.38
CA GLU A 85 -1.31 16.87 18.79
C GLU A 85 -2.28 17.74 19.57
N ALA A 86 -3.56 17.77 19.16
CA ALA A 86 -4.58 18.57 19.80
C ALA A 86 -4.86 18.12 21.25
N HIS A 87 -4.54 16.87 21.58
CA HIS A 87 -4.78 16.29 22.91
C HIS A 87 -3.52 16.20 23.79
N LYS A 88 -2.44 16.81 23.34
CA LYS A 88 -1.22 16.89 24.15
C LYS A 88 -1.38 17.89 25.29
#